data_b86f7052f2e8a3039067c5756a436ddc
#
_entry.id   b86f7052f2e8a3039067c5756a436ddc
#
_cell.length_a   1.000
_cell.length_b   1.000
_cell.length_c   1.000
_cell.angle_alpha   90.00
_cell.angle_beta   90.00
_cell.angle_gamma   90.00
#
_symmetry.space_group_name_H-M   'P 1'
#
loop_
_entity.id
_entity.type
_entity.pdbx_description
1 polymer ?
#
loop_
_entity_poly.entity_id
_entity_poly.type
_entity_poly.pdbx_seq_one_letter_code
_entity_poly.pdbx_strand_id
1 'polypeptide(L)'
;MQIAVCDDEKEIRDMFAQEIGKLYPEADLSLYQSGEELLLSGGEPDILLLDIQMPGKNGMETAKELRRKNKKAIIIFVTALDDFVFQAFDVGAFHYLVKPLDGRKFSEVLLNAVKQFEDRKKLDGASRKRELPSLMITTGGKHITVNLEDIVYAEVFDRKVILHTMDSDIEYYGKMRELEEKAGDEFYRTHRSFLVNFGYIRKYDATTVYLKKGQALMAKQNYQGFVKSYLRYNQRKGRT
;
A
#
# COMPACT_ATOMS: atom_id res chain seq x y z
N MET A 1 5.98 -17.15 4.59
CA MET A 1 6.66 -15.85 4.78
C MET A 1 8.13 -16.06 4.50
N GLN A 2 8.68 -15.27 3.59
CA GLN A 2 10.10 -15.34 3.23
C GLN A 2 10.88 -14.27 3.98
N ILE A 3 11.84 -14.68 4.80
CA ILE A 3 12.76 -13.78 5.52
C ILE A 3 14.14 -13.96 4.93
N ALA A 4 14.81 -12.87 4.61
CA ALA A 4 16.20 -12.89 4.17
C ALA A 4 17.09 -12.16 5.16
N VAL A 5 18.31 -12.66 5.35
CA VAL A 5 19.38 -12.01 6.08
C VAL A 5 20.55 -11.83 5.13
N CYS A 6 21.04 -10.60 5.01
CA CYS A 6 22.18 -10.26 4.17
C CYS A 6 23.21 -9.48 4.99
N ASP A 7 24.34 -10.12 5.28
CA ASP A 7 25.43 -9.62 6.12
C ASP A 7 26.70 -10.38 5.71
N ASP A 8 27.86 -9.76 5.63
CA ASP A 8 29.10 -10.44 5.23
C ASP A 8 29.69 -11.28 6.36
N GLU A 9 29.36 -10.96 7.63
CA GLU A 9 29.79 -11.70 8.81
C GLU A 9 28.94 -12.97 9.01
N LYS A 10 29.55 -14.14 8.88
CA LYS A 10 28.86 -15.44 9.04
C LYS A 10 28.23 -15.59 10.41
N GLU A 11 28.95 -15.18 11.48
CA GLU A 11 28.50 -15.27 12.87
C GLU A 11 27.19 -14.47 13.08
N ILE A 12 27.07 -13.33 12.45
CA ILE A 12 25.87 -12.49 12.51
C ILE A 12 24.71 -13.16 11.78
N ARG A 13 24.96 -13.71 10.57
CA ARG A 13 23.92 -14.46 9.84
C ARG A 13 23.43 -15.66 10.64
N ASP A 14 24.33 -16.44 11.25
CA ASP A 14 24.01 -17.61 12.06
C ASP A 14 23.22 -17.22 13.33
N MET A 15 23.58 -16.14 13.98
CA MET A 15 22.84 -15.57 15.11
C MET A 15 21.40 -15.21 14.72
N PHE A 16 21.21 -14.48 13.63
CA PHE A 16 19.86 -14.13 13.14
C PHE A 16 19.09 -15.37 12.74
N ALA A 17 19.72 -16.33 12.07
CA ALA A 17 19.06 -17.59 11.70
C ALA A 17 18.53 -18.33 12.92
N GLN A 18 19.32 -18.39 13.99
CA GLN A 18 18.91 -19.03 15.24
C GLN A 18 17.74 -18.28 15.91
N GLU A 19 17.81 -16.95 16.02
CA GLU A 19 16.76 -16.15 16.66
C GLU A 19 15.47 -16.16 15.85
N ILE A 20 15.55 -16.01 14.52
CA ILE A 20 14.38 -16.10 13.63
C ILE A 20 13.76 -17.49 13.69
N GLY A 21 14.58 -18.55 13.65
CA GLY A 21 14.09 -19.93 13.73
C GLY A 21 13.38 -20.27 15.06
N LYS A 22 13.79 -19.64 16.17
CA LYS A 22 13.08 -19.76 17.46
C LYS A 22 11.74 -19.06 17.46
N LEU A 23 11.67 -17.85 16.87
CA LEU A 23 10.48 -17.01 16.90
C LEU A 23 9.47 -17.39 15.80
N TYR A 24 9.96 -17.81 14.63
CA TYR A 24 9.17 -18.09 13.43
C TYR A 24 9.66 -19.36 12.72
N PRO A 25 9.49 -20.55 13.30
CA PRO A 25 9.99 -21.83 12.74
C PRO A 25 9.39 -22.15 11.35
N GLU A 26 8.22 -21.60 11.03
CA GLU A 26 7.54 -21.80 9.73
C GLU A 26 7.98 -20.77 8.66
N ALA A 27 8.90 -19.87 8.97
CA ALA A 27 9.40 -18.92 8.00
C ALA A 27 10.42 -19.59 7.07
N ASP A 28 10.32 -19.29 5.79
CA ASP A 28 11.33 -19.64 4.78
C ASP A 28 12.49 -18.66 4.88
N LEU A 29 13.62 -19.11 5.43
CA LEU A 29 14.78 -18.28 5.75
C LEU A 29 15.88 -18.48 4.72
N SER A 30 16.35 -17.39 4.13
CA SER A 30 17.49 -17.33 3.20
C SER A 30 18.61 -16.47 3.75
N LEU A 31 19.85 -16.93 3.64
CA LEU A 31 21.05 -16.22 4.13
C LEU A 31 21.92 -15.85 2.93
N TYR A 32 22.39 -14.61 2.90
CA TYR A 32 23.25 -14.07 1.83
C TYR A 32 24.47 -13.39 2.44
N GLN A 33 25.62 -13.60 1.84
CA GLN A 33 26.88 -13.01 2.31
C GLN A 33 27.23 -11.68 1.64
N SER A 34 26.45 -11.28 0.62
CA SER A 34 26.64 -10.00 -0.07
C SER A 34 25.36 -9.50 -0.73
N GLY A 35 25.31 -8.20 -1.03
CA GLY A 35 24.21 -7.59 -1.76
C GLY A 35 24.06 -8.13 -3.18
N GLU A 36 25.18 -8.48 -3.82
CA GLU A 36 25.19 -9.09 -5.16
C GLU A 36 24.53 -10.47 -5.13
N GLU A 37 24.88 -11.32 -4.17
CA GLU A 37 24.29 -12.65 -4.01
C GLU A 37 22.78 -12.56 -3.81
N LEU A 38 22.30 -11.68 -2.92
CA LEU A 38 20.90 -11.42 -2.72
C LEU A 38 20.18 -11.00 -4.02
N LEU A 39 20.76 -10.07 -4.76
CA LEU A 39 20.13 -9.53 -5.99
C LEU A 39 20.15 -10.53 -7.15
N LEU A 40 21.18 -11.39 -7.24
CA LEU A 40 21.32 -12.44 -8.25
C LEU A 40 20.41 -13.66 -7.96
N SER A 41 20.12 -13.94 -6.70
CA SER A 41 19.25 -15.07 -6.32
C SER A 41 17.84 -14.96 -6.91
N GLY A 42 17.42 -13.76 -7.32
CA GLY A 42 16.07 -13.49 -7.80
C GLY A 42 15.00 -13.62 -6.69
N GLY A 43 15.42 -13.82 -5.44
CA GLY A 43 14.51 -13.91 -4.30
C GLY A 43 13.78 -12.59 -4.05
N GLU A 44 12.49 -12.70 -3.71
CA GLU A 44 11.65 -11.56 -3.33
C GLU A 44 11.25 -11.69 -1.85
N PRO A 45 12.17 -11.36 -0.91
CA PRO A 45 11.86 -11.49 0.51
C PRO A 45 10.72 -10.59 0.94
N ASP A 46 9.87 -11.11 1.82
CA ASP A 46 8.83 -10.33 2.50
C ASP A 46 9.46 -9.39 3.54
N ILE A 47 10.48 -9.91 4.27
CA ILE A 47 11.26 -9.17 5.28
C ILE A 47 12.75 -9.39 4.99
N LEU A 48 13.52 -8.30 4.95
CA LEU A 48 14.97 -8.32 4.74
C LEU A 48 15.68 -7.66 5.91
N LEU A 49 16.56 -8.40 6.58
CA LEU A 49 17.58 -7.87 7.47
C LEU A 49 18.84 -7.62 6.63
N LEU A 50 19.36 -6.40 6.63
CA LEU A 50 20.39 -5.97 5.69
C LEU A 50 21.48 -5.17 6.41
N ASP A 51 22.71 -5.66 6.37
CA ASP A 51 23.83 -4.82 6.78
C ASP A 51 24.15 -3.77 5.71
N ILE A 52 24.59 -2.61 6.15
CA ILE A 52 25.04 -1.51 5.27
C ILE A 52 26.48 -1.72 4.88
N GLN A 53 27.35 -2.13 5.84
CA GLN A 53 28.77 -2.29 5.63
C GLN A 53 29.12 -3.69 5.11
N MET A 54 29.03 -3.87 3.81
CA MET A 54 29.46 -5.11 3.17
C MET A 54 30.47 -4.80 2.05
N PRO A 55 31.44 -5.72 1.81
CA PRO A 55 32.33 -5.63 0.66
C PRO A 55 31.54 -5.61 -0.67
N GLY A 56 32.03 -4.87 -1.68
CA GLY A 56 31.36 -4.75 -2.96
C GLY A 56 30.16 -3.79 -2.89
N LYS A 57 28.97 -4.28 -3.25
CA LYS A 57 27.75 -3.49 -3.19
C LYS A 57 27.27 -3.35 -1.74
N ASN A 58 27.28 -2.13 -1.22
CA ASN A 58 26.84 -1.87 0.15
C ASN A 58 25.31 -2.06 0.30
N GLY A 59 24.85 -2.13 1.58
CA GLY A 59 23.42 -2.38 1.87
C GLY A 59 22.47 -1.30 1.35
N MET A 60 22.90 -0.04 1.31
CA MET A 60 22.06 1.04 0.79
C MET A 60 21.84 0.92 -0.74
N GLU A 61 22.88 0.58 -1.48
CA GLU A 61 22.79 0.33 -2.91
C GLU A 61 21.95 -0.91 -3.20
N THR A 62 22.16 -1.97 -2.41
CA THR A 62 21.38 -3.21 -2.46
C THR A 62 19.89 -2.93 -2.23
N ALA A 63 19.55 -2.16 -1.18
CA ALA A 63 18.17 -1.78 -0.89
C ALA A 63 17.53 -0.96 -2.00
N LYS A 64 18.25 0.01 -2.59
CA LYS A 64 17.77 0.81 -3.73
C LYS A 64 17.46 -0.07 -4.94
N GLU A 65 18.32 -1.03 -5.24
CA GLU A 65 18.13 -1.93 -6.37
C GLU A 65 16.98 -2.92 -6.12
N LEU A 66 16.89 -3.48 -4.91
CA LEU A 66 15.78 -4.33 -4.50
C LEU A 66 14.44 -3.58 -4.63
N ARG A 67 14.37 -2.32 -4.21
CA ARG A 67 13.15 -1.49 -4.29
C ARG A 67 12.63 -1.31 -5.72
N ARG A 68 13.48 -1.35 -6.72
CA ARG A 68 13.07 -1.28 -8.14
C ARG A 68 12.28 -2.51 -8.56
N LYS A 69 12.61 -3.69 -8.00
CA LYS A 69 11.97 -4.98 -8.30
C LYS A 69 10.87 -5.31 -7.28
N ASN A 70 11.18 -5.21 -6.00
CA ASN A 70 10.27 -5.53 -4.90
C ASN A 70 9.96 -4.27 -4.05
N LYS A 71 8.87 -3.58 -4.40
CA LYS A 71 8.41 -2.37 -3.68
C LYS A 71 7.81 -2.69 -2.30
N LYS A 72 7.43 -3.95 -2.04
CA LYS A 72 6.70 -4.36 -0.84
C LYS A 72 7.60 -4.93 0.26
N ALA A 73 8.85 -5.27 -0.02
CA ALA A 73 9.77 -5.82 0.97
C ALA A 73 9.88 -4.91 2.22
N ILE A 74 9.80 -5.49 3.40
CA ILE A 74 10.02 -4.80 4.67
C ILE A 74 11.52 -4.85 4.95
N ILE A 75 12.22 -3.72 4.80
CA ILE A 75 13.67 -3.65 4.96
C ILE A 75 14.00 -3.14 6.36
N ILE A 76 14.81 -3.90 7.10
CA ILE A 76 15.37 -3.54 8.39
C ILE A 76 16.87 -3.49 8.22
N PHE A 77 17.46 -2.31 8.36
CA PHE A 77 18.91 -2.21 8.41
C PHE A 77 19.44 -2.62 9.77
N VAL A 78 20.54 -3.41 9.75
CA VAL A 78 21.24 -3.86 10.95
C VAL A 78 22.74 -3.66 10.73
N THR A 79 23.33 -2.62 11.31
CA THR A 79 24.70 -2.21 10.99
C THR A 79 25.43 -1.60 12.18
N ALA A 80 26.74 -1.56 12.13
CA ALA A 80 27.58 -0.85 13.11
C ALA A 80 27.57 0.68 12.92
N LEU A 81 27.06 1.18 11.78
CA LEU A 81 27.01 2.61 11.46
C LEU A 81 25.74 3.24 12.01
N ASP A 82 25.85 4.43 12.58
CA ASP A 82 24.74 5.27 13.05
C ASP A 82 24.43 6.45 12.10
N ASP A 83 25.36 6.82 11.22
CA ASP A 83 25.26 7.99 10.35
C ASP A 83 24.33 7.81 9.14
N PHE A 84 23.87 6.60 8.84
CA PHE A 84 23.06 6.28 7.66
C PHE A 84 21.55 6.30 7.89
N VAL A 85 21.10 6.65 9.08
CA VAL A 85 19.67 6.67 9.45
C VAL A 85 18.84 7.53 8.49
N PHE A 86 19.34 8.71 8.12
CA PHE A 86 18.61 9.59 7.18
C PHE A 86 18.50 8.99 5.77
N GLN A 87 19.53 8.32 5.29
CA GLN A 87 19.51 7.67 3.98
C GLN A 87 18.60 6.43 3.94
N ALA A 88 18.38 5.79 5.09
CA ALA A 88 17.45 4.67 5.22
C ALA A 88 15.99 5.10 4.94
N PHE A 89 15.62 6.35 5.21
CA PHE A 89 14.31 6.90 4.86
C PHE A 89 14.10 6.97 3.33
N ASP A 90 15.14 7.28 2.56
CA ASP A 90 15.05 7.41 1.10
C ASP A 90 14.67 6.09 0.41
N VAL A 91 15.04 4.95 1.01
CA VAL A 91 14.69 3.61 0.50
C VAL A 91 13.43 3.04 1.16
N GLY A 92 12.78 3.81 2.01
CA GLY A 92 11.58 3.38 2.73
C GLY A 92 11.87 2.20 3.66
N ALA A 93 12.99 2.28 4.43
CA ALA A 93 13.28 1.29 5.45
C ALA A 93 12.20 1.26 6.53
N PHE A 94 11.87 0.07 6.99
CA PHE A 94 10.93 -0.11 8.09
C PHE A 94 11.56 0.26 9.44
N HIS A 95 12.81 -0.16 9.64
CA HIS A 95 13.54 0.09 10.87
C HIS A 95 15.05 0.14 10.62
N TYR A 96 15.77 0.68 11.60
CA TYR A 96 17.22 0.77 11.64
C TYR A 96 17.72 0.31 13.01
N LEU A 97 18.59 -0.69 13.05
CA LEU A 97 19.16 -1.25 14.25
C LEU A 97 20.67 -1.09 14.22
N VAL A 98 21.25 -0.57 15.30
CA VAL A 98 22.70 -0.39 15.43
C VAL A 98 23.29 -1.54 16.22
N LYS A 99 24.37 -2.18 15.70
CA LYS A 99 25.16 -3.20 16.38
C LYS A 99 25.99 -2.53 17.52
N PRO A 100 26.16 -3.14 18.71
CA PRO A 100 25.68 -4.45 19.10
C PRO A 100 24.19 -4.48 19.42
N LEU A 101 23.54 -5.57 19.01
CA LEU A 101 22.10 -5.71 19.12
C LEU A 101 21.65 -6.14 20.52
N ASP A 102 20.68 -5.44 21.07
CA ASP A 102 19.88 -5.97 22.16
C ASP A 102 18.85 -6.98 21.60
N GLY A 103 18.92 -8.23 22.05
CA GLY A 103 18.04 -9.31 21.60
C GLY A 103 16.55 -9.01 21.82
N ARG A 104 16.20 -8.25 22.88
CA ARG A 104 14.80 -7.82 23.11
C ARG A 104 14.35 -6.84 22.05
N LYS A 105 15.18 -5.84 21.74
CA LYS A 105 14.90 -4.84 20.73
C LYS A 105 14.79 -5.45 19.34
N PHE A 106 15.66 -6.41 19.02
CA PHE A 106 15.58 -7.17 17.77
C PHE A 106 14.26 -7.93 17.66
N SER A 107 13.89 -8.70 18.71
CA SER A 107 12.63 -9.46 18.73
C SER A 107 11.39 -8.55 18.58
N GLU A 108 11.38 -7.38 19.22
CA GLU A 108 10.31 -6.40 19.11
C GLU A 108 10.18 -5.85 17.68
N VAL A 109 11.31 -5.47 17.06
CA VAL A 109 11.32 -4.95 15.69
C VAL A 109 10.88 -6.01 14.69
N LEU A 110 11.37 -7.26 14.84
CA LEU A 110 10.97 -8.37 13.99
C LEU A 110 9.47 -8.68 14.14
N LEU A 111 8.94 -8.70 15.37
CA LEU A 111 7.51 -8.89 15.63
C LEU A 111 6.67 -7.83 14.93
N ASN A 112 7.07 -6.56 15.00
CA ASN A 112 6.38 -5.45 14.34
C ASN A 112 6.45 -5.56 12.81
N ALA A 113 7.59 -6.01 12.26
CA ALA A 113 7.75 -6.27 10.83
C ALA A 113 6.84 -7.41 10.35
N VAL A 114 6.80 -8.53 11.09
CA VAL A 114 5.91 -9.66 10.79
C VAL A 114 4.45 -9.24 10.88
N LYS A 115 4.06 -8.49 11.91
CA LYS A 115 2.70 -7.95 12.03
C LYS A 115 2.33 -7.07 10.82
N GLN A 116 3.24 -6.18 10.39
CA GLN A 116 3.01 -5.34 9.20
C GLN A 116 2.85 -6.19 7.94
N PHE A 117 3.67 -7.25 7.77
CA PHE A 117 3.55 -8.19 6.66
C PHE A 117 2.19 -8.91 6.69
N GLU A 118 1.78 -9.44 7.84
CA GLU A 118 0.49 -10.13 7.99
C GLU A 118 -0.69 -9.20 7.73
N ASP A 119 -0.66 -7.98 8.24
CA ASP A 119 -1.71 -6.99 8.01
C ASP A 119 -1.82 -6.62 6.53
N ARG A 120 -0.68 -6.47 5.82
CA ARG A 120 -0.66 -6.30 4.36
C ARG A 120 -1.22 -7.53 3.64
N LYS A 121 -0.82 -8.74 4.06
CA LYS A 121 -1.31 -9.99 3.47
C LYS A 121 -2.81 -10.18 3.69
N LYS A 122 -3.33 -9.81 4.87
CA LYS A 122 -4.77 -9.80 5.15
C LYS A 122 -5.49 -8.80 4.26
N LEU A 123 -4.92 -7.61 4.04
CA LEU A 123 -5.47 -6.61 3.11
C LEU A 123 -5.39 -7.07 1.65
N ASP A 124 -4.29 -7.65 1.22
CA ASP A 124 -4.12 -8.25 -0.12
C ASP A 124 -4.99 -9.51 -0.29
N GLY A 125 -5.12 -10.34 0.74
CA GLY A 125 -6.01 -11.52 0.77
C GLY A 125 -7.49 -11.15 0.88
N ALA A 126 -7.83 -10.09 1.62
CA ALA A 126 -9.17 -9.53 1.66
C ALA A 126 -9.53 -8.86 0.32
N SER A 127 -8.54 -8.33 -0.41
CA SER A 127 -8.73 -7.86 -1.80
C SER A 127 -8.94 -9.03 -2.79
N ARG A 128 -8.42 -10.24 -2.50
CA ARG A 128 -8.66 -11.45 -3.32
C ARG A 128 -9.93 -12.21 -2.92
N LYS A 129 -10.47 -12.03 -1.70
CA LYS A 129 -11.73 -12.63 -1.19
C LYS A 129 -12.86 -11.63 -0.97
N ARG A 130 -12.63 -10.35 -1.13
CA ARG A 130 -13.74 -9.43 -1.33
C ARG A 130 -14.28 -9.75 -2.72
N GLU A 131 -15.47 -10.31 -2.77
CA GLU A 131 -16.40 -9.89 -3.80
C GLU A 131 -16.27 -8.37 -3.80
N LEU A 132 -15.62 -7.84 -4.84
CA LEU A 132 -15.44 -6.39 -4.97
C LEU A 132 -16.82 -5.78 -4.77
N PRO A 133 -17.00 -4.81 -3.86
CA PRO A 133 -18.30 -4.26 -3.63
C PRO A 133 -18.83 -3.80 -4.97
N SER A 134 -19.82 -4.50 -5.47
CA SER A 134 -20.38 -4.33 -6.80
C SER A 134 -21.81 -3.81 -6.69
N LEU A 135 -22.20 -3.02 -7.66
CA LEU A 135 -23.54 -2.49 -7.80
C LEU A 135 -24.24 -3.26 -8.93
N MET A 136 -25.30 -3.99 -8.57
CA MET A 136 -26.19 -4.54 -9.58
C MET A 136 -27.20 -3.46 -9.98
N ILE A 137 -27.20 -3.09 -11.23
CA ILE A 137 -28.12 -2.09 -11.81
C ILE A 137 -28.93 -2.70 -12.94
N THR A 138 -30.12 -2.14 -13.15
CA THR A 138 -30.97 -2.52 -14.28
C THR A 138 -31.06 -1.34 -15.25
N THR A 139 -30.60 -1.56 -16.47
CA THR A 139 -30.70 -0.58 -17.55
C THR A 139 -31.06 -1.26 -18.86
N GLY A 140 -31.97 -0.67 -19.67
CA GLY A 140 -32.40 -1.24 -20.92
C GLY A 140 -32.96 -2.65 -20.83
N GLY A 141 -33.57 -3.04 -19.68
CA GLY A 141 -34.09 -4.39 -19.43
C GLY A 141 -33.01 -5.45 -19.13
N LYS A 142 -31.75 -5.05 -18.98
CA LYS A 142 -30.61 -5.92 -18.65
C LYS A 142 -30.13 -5.65 -17.22
N HIS A 143 -29.69 -6.70 -16.53
CA HIS A 143 -28.98 -6.58 -15.25
C HIS A 143 -27.48 -6.52 -15.54
N ILE A 144 -26.83 -5.49 -15.04
CA ILE A 144 -25.38 -5.26 -15.20
C ILE A 144 -24.77 -5.17 -13.80
N THR A 145 -23.66 -5.86 -13.58
CA THR A 145 -22.85 -5.73 -12.38
C THR A 145 -21.69 -4.78 -12.66
N VAL A 146 -21.60 -3.70 -11.88
CA VAL A 146 -20.51 -2.71 -11.97
C VAL A 146 -19.72 -2.76 -10.67
N ASN A 147 -18.40 -2.99 -10.75
CA ASN A 147 -17.56 -2.93 -9.56
C ASN A 147 -17.41 -1.47 -9.13
N LEU A 148 -17.55 -1.20 -7.84
CA LEU A 148 -17.44 0.17 -7.33
C LEU A 148 -16.06 0.78 -7.60
N GLU A 149 -15.00 -0.03 -7.59
CA GLU A 149 -13.65 0.44 -7.89
C GLU A 149 -13.47 0.96 -9.32
N ASP A 150 -14.27 0.49 -10.29
CA ASP A 150 -14.20 0.93 -11.69
C ASP A 150 -14.88 2.30 -11.90
N ILE A 151 -15.71 2.75 -10.94
CA ILE A 151 -16.43 4.01 -11.01
C ILE A 151 -15.48 5.15 -10.67
N VAL A 152 -15.25 6.05 -11.62
CA VAL A 152 -14.46 7.28 -11.45
C VAL A 152 -15.26 8.31 -10.66
N TYR A 153 -16.50 8.55 -11.08
CA TYR A 153 -17.48 9.36 -10.37
C TYR A 153 -18.89 9.01 -10.86
N ALA A 154 -19.86 9.46 -10.10
CA ALA A 154 -21.27 9.38 -10.51
C ALA A 154 -21.91 10.77 -10.50
N GLU A 155 -22.83 10.99 -11.42
CA GLU A 155 -23.65 12.19 -11.43
C GLU A 155 -25.14 11.89 -11.58
N VAL A 156 -25.96 12.82 -11.11
CA VAL A 156 -27.42 12.79 -11.37
C VAL A 156 -27.75 13.78 -12.46
N PHE A 157 -28.31 13.25 -13.52
CA PHE A 157 -28.86 14.04 -14.63
C PHE A 157 -30.24 13.51 -15.02
N ASP A 158 -31.21 14.38 -15.13
CA ASP A 158 -32.61 14.08 -15.53
C ASP A 158 -33.18 12.81 -14.86
N ARG A 159 -33.14 12.76 -13.50
CA ARG A 159 -33.64 11.65 -12.65
C ARG A 159 -32.92 10.30 -12.83
N LYS A 160 -31.84 10.25 -13.60
CA LYS A 160 -30.97 9.08 -13.75
C LYS A 160 -29.67 9.31 -13.02
N VAL A 161 -29.07 8.22 -12.57
CA VAL A 161 -27.68 8.20 -12.13
C VAL A 161 -26.83 7.73 -13.30
N ILE A 162 -25.79 8.49 -13.61
CA ILE A 162 -24.80 8.14 -14.62
C ILE A 162 -23.51 7.77 -13.87
N LEU A 163 -23.05 6.54 -14.07
CA LEU A 163 -21.77 6.06 -13.56
C LEU A 163 -20.73 6.26 -14.67
N HIS A 164 -19.72 7.06 -14.39
CA HIS A 164 -18.58 7.25 -15.27
C HIS A 164 -17.45 6.32 -14.89
N THR A 165 -17.11 5.38 -15.77
CA THR A 165 -15.92 4.54 -15.66
C THR A 165 -14.84 5.04 -16.62
N MET A 166 -13.63 4.46 -16.57
CA MET A 166 -12.58 4.85 -17.52
C MET A 166 -12.99 4.55 -18.96
N ASP A 167 -13.74 3.47 -19.19
CA ASP A 167 -14.03 2.92 -20.51
C ASP A 167 -15.42 3.29 -21.02
N SER A 168 -16.40 3.53 -20.14
CA SER A 168 -17.80 3.73 -20.51
C SER A 168 -18.56 4.59 -19.51
N ASP A 169 -19.73 5.06 -19.93
CA ASP A 169 -20.71 5.71 -19.09
C ASP A 169 -21.98 4.84 -19.05
N ILE A 170 -22.50 4.58 -17.85
CA ILE A 170 -23.63 3.67 -17.63
C ILE A 170 -24.75 4.42 -16.94
N GLU A 171 -25.88 4.55 -17.61
CA GLU A 171 -27.07 5.22 -17.07
C GLU A 171 -28.02 4.20 -16.44
N TYR A 172 -28.58 4.53 -15.28
CA TYR A 172 -29.64 3.74 -14.67
C TYR A 172 -30.60 4.62 -13.85
N TYR A 173 -31.81 4.11 -13.63
CA TYR A 173 -32.76 4.74 -12.72
C TYR A 173 -32.44 4.32 -11.27
N GLY A 174 -32.03 5.27 -10.44
CA GLY A 174 -31.63 5.04 -9.06
C GLY A 174 -31.47 6.32 -8.28
N LYS A 175 -31.15 6.19 -6.99
CA LYS A 175 -30.90 7.34 -6.13
C LYS A 175 -29.43 7.43 -5.77
N MET A 176 -28.86 8.63 -5.89
CA MET A 176 -27.47 8.88 -5.51
C MET A 176 -27.17 8.47 -4.04
N ARG A 177 -28.15 8.61 -3.15
CA ARG A 177 -28.02 8.22 -1.76
C ARG A 177 -27.79 6.71 -1.59
N GLU A 178 -28.49 5.88 -2.35
CA GLU A 178 -28.32 4.41 -2.32
C GLU A 178 -26.93 4.01 -2.84
N LEU A 179 -26.42 4.72 -3.86
CA LEU A 179 -25.06 4.53 -4.34
C LEU A 179 -24.03 4.95 -3.29
N GLU A 180 -24.21 6.11 -2.66
CA GLU A 180 -23.33 6.64 -1.61
C GLU A 180 -23.20 5.67 -0.43
N GLU A 181 -24.33 5.11 0.04
CA GLU A 181 -24.35 4.12 1.14
C GLU A 181 -23.59 2.84 0.79
N LYS A 182 -23.65 2.38 -0.47
CA LYS A 182 -22.93 1.20 -0.96
C LYS A 182 -21.46 1.47 -1.26
N ALA A 183 -21.14 2.67 -1.72
CA ALA A 183 -19.81 3.08 -2.13
C ALA A 183 -18.81 3.23 -0.95
N GLY A 184 -19.32 3.51 0.24
CA GLY A 184 -18.53 3.59 1.47
C GLY A 184 -17.48 4.70 1.47
N ASP A 185 -16.42 4.51 2.28
CA ASP A 185 -15.40 5.52 2.58
C ASP A 185 -14.45 5.87 1.41
N GLU A 186 -14.51 5.14 0.32
CA GLU A 186 -13.68 5.41 -0.88
C GLU A 186 -14.29 6.49 -1.76
N PHE A 187 -15.55 6.85 -1.49
CA PHE A 187 -16.28 7.88 -2.22
C PHE A 187 -16.65 9.06 -1.33
N TYR A 188 -16.85 10.20 -1.96
CA TYR A 188 -17.32 11.39 -1.27
C TYR A 188 -18.30 12.18 -2.12
N ARG A 189 -19.40 12.61 -1.47
CA ARG A 189 -20.42 13.43 -2.13
C ARG A 189 -20.01 14.89 -2.14
N THR A 190 -19.42 15.33 -3.24
CA THR A 190 -18.91 16.70 -3.39
C THR A 190 -20.00 17.72 -3.64
N HIS A 191 -21.11 17.28 -4.28
CA HIS A 191 -22.27 18.11 -4.60
C HIS A 191 -23.55 17.26 -4.51
N ARG A 192 -24.72 17.89 -4.42
CA ARG A 192 -26.03 17.16 -4.45
C ARG A 192 -26.16 16.21 -5.65
N SER A 193 -25.50 16.55 -6.76
CA SER A 193 -25.51 15.77 -8.00
C SER A 193 -24.24 14.98 -8.27
N PHE A 194 -23.20 15.05 -7.46
CA PHE A 194 -21.92 14.41 -7.74
C PHE A 194 -21.39 13.59 -6.55
N LEU A 195 -20.96 12.36 -6.86
CA LEU A 195 -20.26 11.46 -5.94
C LEU A 195 -18.94 11.06 -6.60
N VAL A 196 -17.80 11.32 -5.99
CA VAL A 196 -16.47 11.10 -6.56
C VAL A 196 -15.72 10.00 -5.85
N ASN A 197 -14.97 9.19 -6.60
CA ASN A 197 -14.06 8.19 -6.06
C ASN A 197 -12.69 8.82 -5.81
N PHE A 198 -12.21 8.75 -4.58
CA PHE A 198 -10.92 9.30 -4.16
C PHE A 198 -9.72 8.74 -4.94
N GLY A 199 -9.78 7.49 -5.40
CA GLY A 199 -8.73 6.83 -6.16
C GLY A 199 -8.45 7.43 -7.54
N TYR A 200 -9.38 8.24 -8.05
CA TYR A 200 -9.29 8.84 -9.37
C TYR A 200 -9.04 10.36 -9.36
N ILE A 201 -8.87 10.97 -8.18
CA ILE A 201 -8.62 12.41 -8.09
C ILE A 201 -7.21 12.74 -8.59
N ARG A 202 -7.11 13.72 -9.50
CA ARG A 202 -5.85 14.32 -9.95
C ARG A 202 -5.51 15.61 -9.19
N LYS A 203 -6.50 16.50 -9.06
CA LYS A 203 -6.40 17.76 -8.32
C LYS A 203 -7.79 18.24 -7.93
N TYR A 204 -7.88 19.18 -7.03
CA TYR A 204 -9.13 19.81 -6.65
C TYR A 204 -8.90 21.25 -6.22
N ASP A 205 -9.97 22.05 -6.28
CA ASP A 205 -10.06 23.39 -5.72
C ASP A 205 -11.37 23.56 -4.93
N ALA A 206 -11.68 24.79 -4.53
CA ALA A 206 -12.87 25.06 -3.71
C ALA A 206 -14.21 24.82 -4.43
N THR A 207 -14.21 24.71 -5.76
CA THR A 207 -15.41 24.61 -6.59
C THR A 207 -15.47 23.35 -7.44
N THR A 208 -14.33 22.68 -7.69
CA THR A 208 -14.22 21.61 -8.68
C THR A 208 -13.25 20.53 -8.23
N VAL A 209 -13.61 19.27 -8.47
CA VAL A 209 -12.70 18.11 -8.36
C VAL A 209 -12.40 17.62 -9.77
N TYR A 210 -11.12 17.57 -10.13
CA TYR A 210 -10.63 17.08 -11.42
C TYR A 210 -10.20 15.63 -11.27
N LEU A 211 -10.74 14.76 -12.09
CA LEU A 211 -10.57 13.32 -12.02
C LEU A 211 -9.69 12.82 -13.18
N LYS A 212 -9.33 11.55 -13.18
CA LYS A 212 -8.63 10.93 -14.32
C LYS A 212 -9.45 10.98 -15.61
N LYS A 213 -10.78 10.94 -15.48
CA LYS A 213 -11.75 11.18 -16.54
C LYS A 213 -12.81 12.15 -16.01
N GLY A 214 -13.01 13.27 -16.66
CA GLY A 214 -14.03 14.26 -16.30
C GLY A 214 -13.72 15.11 -15.08
N GLN A 215 -14.75 15.77 -14.59
CA GLN A 215 -14.71 16.65 -13.41
C GLN A 215 -16.04 16.65 -12.69
N ALA A 216 -16.05 16.98 -11.41
CA ALA A 216 -17.24 17.06 -10.56
C ALA A 216 -17.27 18.40 -9.82
N LEU A 217 -18.47 18.94 -9.61
CA LEU A 217 -18.66 20.16 -8.85
C LEU A 217 -18.43 19.91 -7.35
N MET A 218 -17.88 20.91 -6.67
CA MET A 218 -17.71 20.95 -5.23
C MET A 218 -18.64 22.01 -4.62
N ALA A 219 -19.57 21.60 -3.78
CA ALA A 219 -20.38 22.53 -3.01
C ALA A 219 -19.54 23.13 -1.87
N LYS A 220 -19.63 24.44 -1.68
CA LYS A 220 -18.84 25.18 -0.66
C LYS A 220 -18.92 24.55 0.73
N GLN A 221 -20.09 24.10 1.15
CA GLN A 221 -20.32 23.45 2.44
C GLN A 221 -19.64 22.09 2.57
N ASN A 222 -19.37 21.39 1.46
CA ASN A 222 -18.77 20.06 1.46
C ASN A 222 -17.24 20.08 1.40
N TYR A 223 -16.64 21.23 1.06
CA TYR A 223 -15.21 21.35 0.82
C TYR A 223 -14.34 20.93 2.03
N GLN A 224 -14.65 21.42 3.24
CA GLN A 224 -13.86 21.07 4.43
C GLN A 224 -13.97 19.58 4.78
N GLY A 225 -15.18 19.01 4.70
CA GLY A 225 -15.40 17.58 4.91
C GLY A 225 -14.69 16.72 3.88
N PHE A 226 -14.72 17.14 2.61
CA PHE A 226 -14.01 16.49 1.52
C PHE A 226 -12.50 16.45 1.79
N VAL A 227 -11.86 17.57 2.09
CA VAL A 227 -10.41 17.65 2.37
C VAL A 227 -10.04 16.71 3.50
N LYS A 228 -10.79 16.73 4.62
CA LYS A 228 -10.56 15.86 5.77
C LYS A 228 -10.66 14.37 5.40
N SER A 229 -11.69 14.00 4.62
CA SER A 229 -11.89 12.62 4.18
C SER A 229 -10.83 12.16 3.19
N TYR A 230 -10.44 13.03 2.25
CA TYR A 230 -9.38 12.74 1.26
C TYR A 230 -8.00 12.55 1.92
N LEU A 231 -7.65 13.36 2.92
CA LEU A 231 -6.43 13.18 3.70
C LEU A 231 -6.42 11.83 4.43
N ARG A 232 -7.52 11.44 5.07
CA ARG A 232 -7.66 10.12 5.71
C ARG A 232 -7.51 8.97 4.70
N TYR A 233 -8.11 9.10 3.53
CA TYR A 233 -7.99 8.13 2.46
C TYR A 233 -6.52 7.94 2.04
N ASN A 234 -5.79 9.04 1.83
CA ASN A 234 -4.37 9.00 1.43
C ASN A 234 -3.48 8.38 2.53
N GLN A 235 -3.73 8.70 3.81
CA GLN A 235 -3.03 8.09 4.95
C GLN A 235 -3.25 6.56 5.00
N ARG A 236 -4.50 6.09 4.79
CA ARG A 236 -4.80 4.64 4.74
C ARG A 236 -4.14 3.92 3.56
N LYS A 237 -3.94 4.58 2.43
CA LYS A 237 -3.31 4.01 1.22
C LYS A 237 -1.78 4.17 1.20
N GLY A 238 -1.16 4.78 2.25
CA GLY A 238 0.30 4.99 2.33
C GLY A 238 0.83 5.93 1.24
N ARG A 239 0.01 6.84 0.79
CA ARG A 239 0.34 7.89 -0.18
C ARG A 239 0.51 9.21 0.57
N THR A 240 1.65 9.39 1.19
CA THR A 240 2.21 10.69 1.55
C THR A 240 3.38 10.97 0.65
#